data_24c17226c99b3b9bbf819248d7ca62bc
#
_entry.id   24c17226c99b3b9bbf819248d7ca62bc
#
_cell.length_a   1.000
_cell.length_b   1.000
_cell.length_c   1.000
_cell.angle_alpha   90.00
_cell.angle_beta   90.00
_cell.angle_gamma   90.00
#
_symmetry.space_group_name_H-M   'P 1'
#
loop_
_entity.id
_entity.type
_entity.pdbx_description
1 polymer ?
#
loop_
_entity_poly.entity_id
_entity_poly.type
_entity_poly.pdbx_seq_one_letter_code
_entity_poly.pdbx_strand_id
1 'polypeptide(L)'
;ELSLNVSPVVTRKIRWDLSTNFAYNNSKITKLTTSDDPKYIGVLTGGIAGGVGSNIQNHYVGFAPSSFYVKKQLYDENGKILEGQFADLNGDGKVDDLDKYRYQNPAPPYTIGLTSSLNIGHFNFAFAGRAHIGNYVYNNVQTDMGYLSRLYGTTGYLSNVNQSAVDLNVTNQANLTFSDYFVKKASFFRLDHITAGYSFDNVIGKYFNVYVTVQNPLVITKYDGLDPEIGNGIDNTIYPKPLTYLLGFGVNF
;
A
#
# COMPACT_ATOMS: atom_id res chain seq x y z
N GLU A 1 19.88 8.22 3.29
CA GLU A 1 19.15 8.23 4.56
C GLU A 1 19.55 9.42 5.41
N LEU A 2 18.60 10.03 6.09
CA LEU A 2 18.81 11.14 7.02
C LEU A 2 17.97 10.90 8.26
N SER A 3 18.59 11.07 9.44
CA SER A 3 17.87 11.00 10.72
C SER A 3 18.12 12.29 11.50
N LEU A 4 17.07 12.84 12.08
CA LEU A 4 17.12 14.05 12.91
C LEU A 4 16.43 13.75 14.23
N ASN A 5 17.15 13.97 15.33
CA ASN A 5 16.63 13.89 16.69
C ASN A 5 16.83 15.24 17.37
N VAL A 6 15.78 15.81 17.86
CA VAL A 6 15.80 17.12 18.54
C VAL A 6 14.97 17.09 19.79
N SER A 7 15.39 17.87 20.78
CA SER A 7 14.62 18.12 22.00
C SER A 7 14.27 19.62 22.06
N PRO A 8 13.17 20.06 21.38
CA PRO A 8 12.84 21.48 21.27
C PRO A 8 12.59 22.16 22.61
N VAL A 9 12.12 21.40 23.59
CA VAL A 9 11.84 21.91 24.93
C VAL A 9 12.44 20.98 25.97
N VAL A 10 13.34 21.52 26.79
CA VAL A 10 13.93 20.82 27.94
C VAL A 10 13.93 21.77 29.14
N THR A 11 13.01 21.53 30.08
CA THR A 11 12.90 22.23 31.35
C THR A 11 12.77 21.24 32.51
N ARG A 12 12.69 21.73 33.75
CA ARG A 12 12.45 20.85 34.89
C ARG A 12 11.10 20.12 34.87
N LYS A 13 10.10 20.67 34.14
CA LYS A 13 8.72 20.16 34.13
C LYS A 13 8.28 19.66 32.76
N ILE A 14 8.97 20.08 31.70
CA ILE A 14 8.58 19.75 30.34
C ILE A 14 9.80 19.24 29.59
N ARG A 15 9.66 18.08 28.97
CA ARG A 15 10.62 17.54 28.01
C ARG A 15 9.87 17.09 26.76
N TRP A 16 10.25 17.63 25.63
CA TRP A 16 9.69 17.26 24.33
C TRP A 16 10.81 16.78 23.42
N ASP A 17 10.72 15.53 23.01
CA ASP A 17 11.66 14.88 22.10
C ASP A 17 10.93 14.57 20.78
N LEU A 18 11.54 14.93 19.66
CA LEU A 18 11.09 14.65 18.30
C LEU A 18 12.17 13.89 17.56
N SER A 19 11.78 12.84 16.84
CA SER A 19 12.65 12.12 15.95
C SER A 19 11.99 11.91 14.59
N THR A 20 12.73 12.18 13.54
CA THR A 20 12.30 11.89 12.17
C THR A 20 13.41 11.20 11.42
N ASN A 21 13.06 10.27 10.57
CA ASN A 21 13.95 9.65 9.61
C ASN A 21 13.36 9.78 8.21
N PHE A 22 14.22 10.01 7.26
CA PHE A 22 13.90 10.09 5.83
C PHE A 22 14.83 9.14 5.07
N ALA A 23 14.27 8.34 4.18
CA ALA A 23 15.05 7.53 3.27
C ALA A 23 14.53 7.69 1.83
N TYR A 24 15.48 7.78 0.91
CA TYR A 24 15.22 7.72 -0.52
C TYR A 24 15.87 6.47 -1.09
N ASN A 25 15.06 5.63 -1.74
CA ASN A 25 15.49 4.40 -2.38
C ASN A 25 15.05 4.36 -3.84
N ASN A 26 15.97 4.17 -4.73
CA ASN A 26 15.70 3.93 -6.14
C ASN A 26 16.59 2.78 -6.62
N SER A 27 15.97 1.72 -7.08
CA SER A 27 16.65 0.52 -7.53
C SER A 27 16.20 0.11 -8.92
N LYS A 28 17.12 -0.44 -9.70
CA LYS A 28 16.83 -1.08 -10.97
C LYS A 28 17.66 -2.34 -11.15
N ILE A 29 17.11 -3.29 -11.84
CA ILE A 29 17.80 -4.52 -12.18
C ILE A 29 18.79 -4.23 -13.29
N THR A 30 20.04 -4.60 -13.07
CA THR A 30 21.14 -4.39 -14.04
C THR A 30 21.42 -5.62 -14.87
N LYS A 31 21.15 -6.82 -14.33
CA LYS A 31 21.39 -8.10 -15.03
C LYS A 31 20.46 -9.18 -14.48
N LEU A 32 19.92 -10.02 -15.36
CA LEU A 32 19.07 -11.18 -15.01
C LEU A 32 19.57 -12.48 -15.62
N THR A 33 20.25 -12.43 -16.76
CA THR A 33 20.71 -13.61 -17.50
C THR A 33 22.19 -13.50 -17.82
N THR A 34 22.80 -14.62 -18.17
CA THR A 34 24.20 -14.68 -18.61
C THR A 34 24.34 -14.52 -20.12
N SER A 35 23.27 -14.68 -20.88
CA SER A 35 23.18 -14.51 -22.35
C SER A 35 22.16 -13.46 -22.71
N ASP A 36 22.42 -12.70 -23.77
CA ASP A 36 21.48 -11.74 -24.33
C ASP A 36 20.51 -12.46 -25.28
N ASP A 37 19.23 -12.46 -24.93
CA ASP A 37 18.15 -12.93 -25.78
C ASP A 37 17.18 -11.77 -26.04
N PRO A 38 17.05 -11.28 -27.29
CA PRO A 38 16.13 -10.18 -27.62
C PRO A 38 14.66 -10.48 -27.36
N LYS A 39 14.30 -11.77 -27.25
CA LYS A 39 12.93 -12.22 -26.95
C LYS A 39 12.67 -12.44 -25.48
N TYR A 40 13.68 -12.20 -24.62
CA TYR A 40 13.55 -12.41 -23.19
C TYR A 40 12.65 -11.34 -22.55
N ILE A 41 11.48 -11.75 -22.14
CA ILE A 41 10.48 -10.85 -21.52
C ILE A 41 10.72 -10.56 -20.04
N GLY A 42 11.74 -11.17 -19.43
CA GLY A 42 12.03 -11.08 -18.00
C GLY A 42 11.46 -12.24 -17.19
N VAL A 43 11.52 -12.14 -15.86
CA VAL A 43 10.97 -13.12 -14.93
C VAL A 43 9.59 -12.65 -14.49
N LEU A 44 8.54 -13.36 -14.90
CA LEU A 44 7.18 -13.06 -14.49
C LEU A 44 6.97 -13.39 -13.02
N THR A 45 6.37 -12.45 -12.27
CA THR A 45 6.09 -12.53 -10.83
C THR A 45 4.72 -11.94 -10.51
N GLY A 46 4.31 -11.97 -9.25
CA GLY A 46 3.07 -11.34 -8.82
C GLY A 46 1.83 -12.05 -9.37
N GLY A 47 1.62 -13.29 -8.96
CA GLY A 47 0.41 -14.04 -9.31
C GLY A 47 -0.85 -13.37 -8.78
N ILE A 48 -1.90 -13.29 -9.61
CA ILE A 48 -3.21 -12.73 -9.27
C ILE A 48 -4.30 -13.78 -9.38
N ALA A 49 -5.39 -13.61 -8.64
CA ALA A 49 -6.60 -14.42 -8.80
C ALA A 49 -7.20 -14.15 -10.20
N GLY A 50 -7.81 -15.17 -10.80
CA GLY A 50 -8.49 -15.05 -12.09
C GLY A 50 -7.84 -15.78 -13.26
N GLY A 51 -6.80 -16.58 -13.03
CA GLY A 51 -6.24 -17.43 -14.07
C GLY A 51 -4.93 -18.11 -13.69
N VAL A 52 -4.72 -19.32 -14.15
CA VAL A 52 -3.44 -20.02 -14.01
C VAL A 52 -2.40 -19.29 -14.85
N GLY A 53 -1.29 -18.90 -14.23
CA GLY A 53 -0.21 -18.17 -14.91
C GLY A 53 -0.45 -16.67 -15.12
N SER A 54 -1.50 -16.10 -14.49
CA SER A 54 -1.72 -14.65 -14.52
C SER A 54 -0.77 -13.94 -13.58
N ASN A 55 0.33 -13.44 -14.12
CA ASN A 55 1.33 -12.66 -13.40
C ASN A 55 1.26 -11.19 -13.81
N ILE A 56 1.09 -10.32 -12.83
CA ILE A 56 0.90 -8.87 -13.06
C ILE A 56 2.18 -8.06 -12.90
N GLN A 57 3.27 -8.71 -12.46
CA GLN A 57 4.56 -8.08 -12.25
C GLN A 57 5.65 -8.81 -13.02
N ASN A 58 6.77 -8.13 -13.21
CA ASN A 58 7.89 -8.70 -13.92
C ASN A 58 9.22 -8.08 -13.42
N HIS A 59 10.25 -8.93 -13.35
CA HIS A 59 11.62 -8.48 -13.20
C HIS A 59 12.26 -8.35 -14.58
N TYR A 60 12.70 -7.16 -14.92
CA TYR A 60 13.33 -6.88 -16.21
C TYR A 60 14.50 -5.90 -16.06
N VAL A 61 15.54 -6.10 -16.86
CA VAL A 61 16.72 -5.24 -16.86
C VAL A 61 16.33 -3.80 -17.20
N GLY A 62 16.86 -2.85 -16.43
CA GLY A 62 16.58 -1.42 -16.59
C GLY A 62 15.37 -0.92 -15.79
N PHE A 63 14.56 -1.80 -15.20
CA PHE A 63 13.38 -1.47 -14.40
C PHE A 63 13.55 -1.86 -12.93
N ALA A 64 12.72 -1.28 -12.08
CA ALA A 64 12.67 -1.67 -10.68
C ALA A 64 12.19 -3.12 -10.53
N PRO A 65 12.62 -3.84 -9.48
CA PRO A 65 12.06 -5.16 -9.17
C PRO A 65 10.54 -5.10 -9.03
N SER A 66 9.86 -6.14 -9.50
CA SER A 66 8.40 -6.26 -9.41
C SER A 66 7.63 -5.11 -10.09
N SER A 67 8.18 -4.50 -11.14
CA SER A 67 7.44 -3.53 -11.95
C SER A 67 6.18 -4.17 -12.50
N PHE A 68 5.05 -3.44 -12.48
CA PHE A 68 3.80 -3.95 -13.02
C PHE A 68 3.92 -4.15 -14.54
N TYR A 69 3.50 -5.31 -15.02
CA TYR A 69 3.56 -5.70 -16.41
C TYR A 69 2.14 -5.85 -16.95
N VAL A 70 1.65 -4.77 -17.54
CA VAL A 70 0.22 -4.51 -17.81
C VAL A 70 -0.02 -4.00 -19.22
N LYS A 71 -1.27 -4.03 -19.66
CA LYS A 71 -1.75 -3.44 -20.92
C LYS A 71 -2.22 -2.01 -20.65
N LYS A 72 -1.98 -1.12 -21.60
CA LYS A 72 -2.41 0.28 -21.52
C LYS A 72 -3.89 0.41 -21.84
N GLN A 73 -4.69 0.83 -20.86
CA GLN A 73 -6.13 1.00 -20.98
C GLN A 73 -6.49 2.13 -21.95
N LEU A 74 -7.54 1.93 -22.75
CA LEU A 74 -8.17 2.98 -23.54
C LEU A 74 -9.39 3.56 -22.83
N TYR A 75 -9.64 4.85 -23.06
CA TYR A 75 -10.71 5.61 -22.44
C TYR A 75 -11.58 6.30 -23.49
N ASP A 76 -12.86 6.51 -23.15
CA ASP A 76 -13.76 7.33 -23.94
C ASP A 76 -13.49 8.84 -23.73
N GLU A 77 -14.24 9.67 -24.44
CA GLU A 77 -14.13 11.15 -24.37
C GLU A 77 -14.42 11.71 -22.96
N ASN A 78 -15.13 10.96 -22.11
CA ASN A 78 -15.46 11.33 -20.74
C ASN A 78 -14.45 10.80 -19.73
N GLY A 79 -13.39 10.12 -20.16
CA GLY A 79 -12.39 9.51 -19.31
C GLY A 79 -12.81 8.21 -18.65
N LYS A 80 -13.90 7.56 -19.11
CA LYS A 80 -14.33 6.24 -18.67
C LYS A 80 -13.58 5.17 -19.43
N ILE A 81 -13.24 4.07 -18.76
CA ILE A 81 -12.56 2.93 -19.40
C ILE A 81 -13.44 2.32 -20.51
N LEU A 82 -12.83 2.00 -21.62
CA LEU A 82 -13.44 1.18 -22.66
C LEU A 82 -13.19 -0.30 -22.33
N GLU A 83 -14.24 -1.02 -21.98
CA GLU A 83 -14.16 -2.41 -21.51
C GLU A 83 -13.41 -3.29 -22.53
N GLY A 84 -12.33 -3.96 -22.08
CA GLY A 84 -11.54 -4.88 -22.86
C GLY A 84 -10.75 -4.24 -24.02
N GLN A 85 -10.70 -2.92 -24.10
CA GLN A 85 -9.96 -2.21 -25.15
C GLN A 85 -8.65 -1.65 -24.59
N PHE A 86 -7.56 -2.06 -25.21
CA PHE A 86 -6.21 -1.66 -24.84
C PHE A 86 -5.46 -1.12 -26.06
N ALA A 87 -4.42 -0.35 -25.83
CA ALA A 87 -3.58 0.17 -26.89
C ALA A 87 -2.72 -0.96 -27.50
N ASP A 88 -2.71 -1.00 -28.82
CA ASP A 88 -1.72 -1.74 -29.60
C ASP A 88 -0.40 -0.96 -29.54
N LEU A 89 0.54 -1.42 -28.71
CA LEU A 89 1.81 -0.71 -28.48
C LEU A 89 2.90 -1.09 -29.46
N ASN A 90 2.82 -2.28 -30.07
CA ASN A 90 3.78 -2.75 -31.06
C ASN A 90 3.37 -2.41 -32.50
N GLY A 91 2.08 -2.03 -32.75
CA GLY A 91 1.56 -1.59 -34.03
C GLY A 91 1.30 -2.72 -35.03
N ASP A 92 1.11 -3.96 -34.57
CA ASP A 92 0.90 -5.11 -35.43
C ASP A 92 -0.59 -5.35 -35.78
N GLY A 93 -1.50 -4.51 -35.28
CA GLY A 93 -2.95 -4.57 -35.51
C GLY A 93 -3.66 -5.58 -34.59
N LYS A 94 -3.00 -6.13 -33.59
CA LYS A 94 -3.58 -7.04 -32.59
C LYS A 94 -3.24 -6.57 -31.21
N VAL A 95 -4.11 -6.86 -30.23
CA VAL A 95 -3.86 -6.56 -28.82
C VAL A 95 -3.64 -7.87 -28.09
N ASP A 96 -2.39 -8.22 -27.82
CA ASP A 96 -2.02 -9.45 -27.15
C ASP A 96 -1.00 -9.22 -26.01
N ASP A 97 -0.25 -10.25 -25.63
CA ASP A 97 0.73 -10.17 -24.55
C ASP A 97 2.00 -9.40 -24.94
N LEU A 98 2.21 -9.12 -26.25
CA LEU A 98 3.32 -8.30 -26.72
C LEU A 98 3.08 -6.80 -26.51
N ASP A 99 1.81 -6.41 -26.23
CA ASP A 99 1.42 -5.04 -25.90
C ASP A 99 1.48 -4.73 -24.41
N LYS A 100 1.94 -5.68 -23.59
CA LYS A 100 2.20 -5.41 -22.19
C LYS A 100 3.46 -4.55 -22.05
N TYR A 101 3.37 -3.56 -21.18
CA TYR A 101 4.49 -2.67 -20.86
C TYR A 101 4.75 -2.61 -19.35
N ARG A 102 5.90 -2.09 -18.96
CA ARG A 102 6.27 -1.95 -17.56
C ARG A 102 5.83 -0.59 -17.07
N TYR A 103 4.90 -0.61 -16.12
CA TYR A 103 4.25 0.57 -15.60
C TYR A 103 4.39 0.61 -14.09
N GLN A 104 5.10 1.61 -13.53
CA GLN A 104 5.26 1.78 -12.09
C GLN A 104 5.79 0.53 -11.34
N ASN A 105 5.97 0.64 -10.03
CA ASN A 105 6.39 -0.46 -9.17
C ASN A 105 5.83 -0.27 -7.75
N PRO A 106 5.79 -1.33 -6.91
CA PRO A 106 5.22 -1.27 -5.58
C PRO A 106 6.10 -0.57 -4.54
N ALA A 107 7.41 -0.49 -4.76
CA ALA A 107 8.34 0.04 -3.76
C ALA A 107 8.21 1.56 -3.62
N PRO A 108 8.03 2.10 -2.40
CA PRO A 108 8.04 3.54 -2.20
C PRO A 108 9.45 4.11 -2.39
N PRO A 109 9.66 5.08 -3.30
CA PRO A 109 10.95 5.76 -3.39
C PRO A 109 11.26 6.60 -2.15
N TYR A 110 10.26 7.13 -1.47
CA TYR A 110 10.44 7.91 -0.25
C TYR A 110 9.73 7.28 0.92
N THR A 111 10.46 7.13 2.04
CA THR A 111 9.92 6.71 3.33
C THR A 111 10.27 7.74 4.39
N ILE A 112 9.29 8.08 5.23
CA ILE A 112 9.44 9.03 6.33
C ILE A 112 8.88 8.39 7.59
N GLY A 113 9.67 8.39 8.66
CA GLY A 113 9.23 8.04 10.00
C GLY A 113 9.19 9.28 10.89
N LEU A 114 8.23 9.36 11.78
CA LEU A 114 8.08 10.44 12.75
C LEU A 114 7.69 9.87 14.09
N THR A 115 8.42 10.26 15.14
CA THR A 115 8.06 9.94 16.51
C THR A 115 8.11 11.21 17.37
N SER A 116 7.24 11.29 18.34
CA SER A 116 7.21 12.37 19.33
C SER A 116 6.97 11.81 20.71
N SER A 117 7.68 12.32 21.69
CA SER A 117 7.50 12.03 23.11
C SER A 117 7.50 13.34 23.89
N LEU A 118 6.41 13.61 24.58
CA LEU A 118 6.22 14.83 25.38
C LEU A 118 5.89 14.45 26.82
N ASN A 119 6.74 14.88 27.75
CA ASN A 119 6.54 14.72 29.18
C ASN A 119 6.25 16.09 29.79
N ILE A 120 5.15 16.23 30.53
CA ILE A 120 4.74 17.45 31.24
C ILE A 120 4.41 17.08 32.69
N GLY A 121 5.34 17.32 33.58
CA GLY A 121 5.18 16.88 35.01
C GLY A 121 4.96 15.37 35.06
N HIS A 122 3.77 14.96 35.50
CA HIS A 122 3.37 13.55 35.59
C HIS A 122 2.73 12.98 34.34
N PHE A 123 2.39 13.82 33.36
CA PHE A 123 1.77 13.39 32.11
C PHE A 123 2.84 13.02 31.08
N ASN A 124 2.61 11.94 30.35
CA ASN A 124 3.39 11.56 29.20
C ASN A 124 2.47 11.34 27.98
N PHE A 125 2.91 11.87 26.84
CA PHE A 125 2.25 11.71 25.56
C PHE A 125 3.27 11.26 24.53
N ALA A 126 2.91 10.27 23.74
CA ALA A 126 3.77 9.82 22.64
C ALA A 126 2.94 9.47 21.42
N PHE A 127 3.51 9.65 20.25
CA PHE A 127 2.97 9.08 19.03
C PHE A 127 4.10 8.63 18.09
N ALA A 128 3.78 7.68 17.23
CA ALA A 128 4.60 7.32 16.09
C ALA A 128 3.76 7.23 14.83
N GLY A 129 4.35 7.63 13.72
CA GLY A 129 3.72 7.55 12.42
C GLY A 129 4.75 7.41 11.32
N ARG A 130 4.30 7.00 10.14
CA ARG A 130 5.13 6.87 8.96
C ARG A 130 4.40 7.24 7.69
N ALA A 131 5.17 7.64 6.68
CA ALA A 131 4.66 7.87 5.34
C ALA A 131 5.46 7.07 4.31
N HIS A 132 4.75 6.49 3.35
CA HIS A 132 5.31 5.98 2.11
C HIS A 132 4.80 6.83 0.95
N ILE A 133 5.70 7.28 0.08
CA ILE A 133 5.35 8.18 -1.00
C ILE A 133 5.88 7.62 -2.32
N GLY A 134 5.01 7.57 -3.33
CA GLY A 134 5.36 7.14 -4.68
C GLY A 134 5.23 5.64 -4.93
N ASN A 135 4.75 4.86 -3.98
CA ASN A 135 4.41 3.46 -4.17
C ASN A 135 3.08 3.29 -4.95
N TYR A 136 2.97 2.15 -5.63
CA TYR A 136 1.78 1.76 -6.39
C TYR A 136 1.32 0.37 -5.97
N VAL A 137 0.02 0.13 -6.13
CA VAL A 137 -0.63 -1.15 -5.84
C VAL A 137 -1.55 -1.51 -6.99
N TYR A 138 -1.47 -2.75 -7.44
CA TYR A 138 -2.46 -3.33 -8.33
C TYR A 138 -3.65 -3.81 -7.51
N ASN A 139 -4.83 -3.20 -7.72
CA ASN A 139 -6.05 -3.53 -7.00
C ASN A 139 -6.71 -4.77 -7.61
N ASN A 140 -6.24 -5.96 -7.19
CA ASN A 140 -6.79 -7.22 -7.66
C ASN A 140 -8.16 -7.54 -7.05
N VAL A 141 -8.55 -6.91 -5.95
CA VAL A 141 -9.91 -7.01 -5.41
C VAL A 141 -10.91 -6.43 -6.40
N GLN A 142 -10.59 -5.27 -7.00
CA GLN A 142 -11.44 -4.68 -8.02
C GLN A 142 -11.48 -5.52 -9.30
N THR A 143 -10.38 -6.11 -9.75
CA THR A 143 -10.37 -6.95 -10.95
C THR A 143 -11.03 -8.30 -10.74
N ASP A 144 -10.96 -8.89 -9.53
CA ASP A 144 -11.59 -10.17 -9.21
C ASP A 144 -13.08 -10.03 -8.86
N MET A 145 -13.50 -8.89 -8.31
CA MET A 145 -14.88 -8.67 -7.84
C MET A 145 -15.60 -7.51 -8.55
N GLY A 146 -14.96 -6.81 -9.49
CA GLY A 146 -15.45 -5.59 -10.11
C GLY A 146 -16.13 -5.77 -11.45
N TYR A 147 -16.82 -6.90 -11.70
CA TYR A 147 -17.52 -7.17 -12.95
C TYR A 147 -18.93 -7.73 -12.75
N LEU A 148 -19.88 -7.37 -13.61
CA LEU A 148 -21.30 -7.63 -13.42
C LEU A 148 -21.68 -9.12 -13.55
N SER A 149 -21.02 -9.90 -14.44
CA SER A 149 -21.32 -11.32 -14.60
C SER A 149 -21.03 -12.15 -13.35
N ARG A 150 -20.23 -11.63 -12.41
CA ARG A 150 -20.01 -12.27 -11.10
C ARG A 150 -21.28 -12.39 -10.26
N LEU A 151 -22.24 -11.47 -10.43
CA LEU A 151 -23.53 -11.54 -9.72
C LEU A 151 -24.26 -12.85 -9.97
N TYR A 152 -24.13 -13.39 -11.17
CA TYR A 152 -24.86 -14.58 -11.64
C TYR A 152 -23.92 -15.77 -11.76
N GLY A 153 -23.12 -16.01 -10.74
CA GLY A 153 -22.20 -17.16 -10.70
C GLY A 153 -22.91 -18.50 -10.82
N THR A 154 -22.14 -19.56 -11.08
CA THR A 154 -22.63 -20.94 -11.28
C THR A 154 -23.28 -21.58 -10.05
N THR A 155 -23.28 -20.90 -8.90
CA THR A 155 -23.77 -21.39 -7.62
C THR A 155 -25.30 -21.31 -7.47
N GLY A 156 -26.00 -20.67 -8.39
CA GLY A 156 -27.48 -20.57 -8.37
C GLY A 156 -28.05 -19.46 -7.47
N TYR A 157 -27.20 -18.67 -6.79
CA TYR A 157 -27.62 -17.47 -6.03
C TYR A 157 -26.76 -16.27 -6.42
N LEU A 158 -27.25 -15.07 -6.09
CA LEU A 158 -26.52 -13.83 -6.31
C LEU A 158 -25.26 -13.80 -5.44
N SER A 159 -24.13 -13.48 -6.06
CA SER A 159 -22.86 -13.25 -5.39
C SER A 159 -22.64 -11.77 -5.13
N ASN A 160 -21.82 -11.42 -4.14
CA ASN A 160 -21.38 -10.06 -3.93
C ASN A 160 -20.41 -9.63 -5.03
N VAL A 161 -20.53 -8.36 -5.44
CA VAL A 161 -19.60 -7.68 -6.33
C VAL A 161 -19.04 -6.43 -5.66
N ASN A 162 -17.88 -5.99 -6.11
CA ASN A 162 -17.33 -4.72 -5.69
C ASN A 162 -18.14 -3.57 -6.34
N GLN A 163 -18.27 -2.43 -5.65
CA GLN A 163 -18.97 -1.25 -6.16
C GLN A 163 -18.45 -0.82 -7.54
N SER A 164 -17.15 -1.01 -7.79
CA SER A 164 -16.54 -0.71 -9.09
C SER A 164 -17.19 -1.43 -10.27
N ALA A 165 -17.85 -2.59 -10.06
CA ALA A 165 -18.59 -3.28 -11.12
C ALA A 165 -19.74 -2.41 -11.68
N VAL A 166 -20.41 -1.68 -10.77
CA VAL A 166 -21.51 -0.76 -11.13
C VAL A 166 -20.96 0.54 -11.72
N ASP A 167 -19.95 1.11 -11.07
CA ASP A 167 -19.37 2.40 -11.46
C ASP A 167 -18.71 2.34 -12.85
N LEU A 168 -17.99 1.26 -13.12
CA LEU A 168 -17.31 1.04 -14.41
C LEU A 168 -18.24 0.40 -15.46
N ASN A 169 -19.33 -0.26 -15.01
CA ASN A 169 -20.27 -1.00 -15.85
C ASN A 169 -19.57 -2.06 -16.72
N VAL A 170 -18.62 -2.79 -16.15
CA VAL A 170 -17.86 -3.83 -16.83
C VAL A 170 -18.53 -5.19 -16.65
N THR A 171 -18.61 -5.97 -17.72
CA THR A 171 -19.35 -7.23 -17.72
C THR A 171 -18.48 -8.42 -17.30
N ASN A 172 -17.23 -8.51 -17.81
CA ASN A 172 -16.40 -9.70 -17.67
C ASN A 172 -15.03 -9.40 -17.04
N GLN A 173 -14.57 -10.31 -16.17
CA GLN A 173 -13.25 -10.24 -15.53
C GLN A 173 -12.09 -10.17 -16.55
N ALA A 174 -12.14 -10.96 -17.62
CA ALA A 174 -11.09 -11.01 -18.64
C ALA A 174 -10.81 -9.63 -19.26
N ASN A 175 -11.81 -8.76 -19.29
CA ASN A 175 -11.72 -7.41 -19.82
C ASN A 175 -11.08 -6.41 -18.85
N LEU A 176 -10.87 -6.80 -17.58
CA LEU A 176 -10.22 -6.00 -16.54
C LEU A 176 -8.78 -6.43 -16.28
N THR A 177 -8.54 -7.74 -16.40
CA THR A 177 -7.24 -8.34 -16.09
C THR A 177 -6.14 -7.71 -16.94
N PHE A 178 -5.01 -7.42 -16.30
CA PHE A 178 -3.85 -6.75 -16.89
C PHE A 178 -4.03 -5.28 -17.28
N SER A 179 -5.17 -4.63 -16.99
CA SER A 179 -5.33 -3.19 -17.22
C SER A 179 -4.47 -2.37 -16.27
N ASP A 180 -3.72 -1.39 -16.78
CA ASP A 180 -2.97 -0.42 -15.98
C ASP A 180 -3.89 0.52 -15.16
N TYR A 181 -5.18 0.58 -15.51
CA TYR A 181 -6.19 1.30 -14.71
C TYR A 181 -6.22 0.85 -13.26
N PHE A 182 -5.96 -0.43 -12.98
CA PHE A 182 -5.98 -0.98 -11.62
C PHE A 182 -4.65 -0.85 -10.88
N VAL A 183 -3.61 -0.31 -11.52
CA VAL A 183 -2.36 0.09 -10.86
C VAL A 183 -2.55 1.48 -10.27
N LYS A 184 -2.88 1.54 -8.99
CA LYS A 184 -3.27 2.76 -8.27
C LYS A 184 -2.11 3.31 -7.45
N LYS A 185 -2.07 4.65 -7.31
CA LYS A 185 -1.17 5.30 -6.34
C LYS A 185 -1.60 4.91 -4.92
N ALA A 186 -0.66 4.40 -4.14
CA ALA A 186 -0.89 3.94 -2.79
C ALA A 186 -0.04 4.69 -1.74
N SER A 187 0.35 5.92 -2.04
CA SER A 187 1.03 6.78 -1.07
C SER A 187 0.13 7.04 0.13
N PHE A 188 0.71 7.00 1.33
CA PHE A 188 -0.05 7.18 2.56
C PHE A 188 0.78 7.82 3.66
N PHE A 189 0.10 8.40 4.63
CA PHE A 189 0.59 8.65 5.97
C PHE A 189 -0.25 7.82 6.95
N ARG A 190 0.42 7.08 7.83
CA ARG A 190 -0.21 6.28 8.89
C ARG A 190 0.29 6.75 10.24
N LEU A 191 -0.64 6.97 11.15
CA LEU A 191 -0.35 7.11 12.57
C LEU A 191 -0.41 5.72 13.20
N ASP A 192 0.74 5.20 13.62
CA ASP A 192 0.84 3.84 14.14
C ASP A 192 0.25 3.69 15.51
N HIS A 193 0.56 4.64 16.40
CA HIS A 193 -0.04 4.71 17.71
C HIS A 193 0.02 6.12 18.31
N ILE A 194 -0.90 6.35 19.24
CA ILE A 194 -0.90 7.48 20.17
C ILE A 194 -1.00 6.89 21.58
N THR A 195 -0.15 7.35 22.47
CA THR A 195 -0.18 6.97 23.89
C THR A 195 -0.33 8.22 24.76
N ALA A 196 -1.18 8.11 25.76
CA ALA A 196 -1.28 9.08 26.84
C ALA A 196 -1.17 8.34 28.17
N GLY A 197 -0.34 8.84 29.09
CA GLY A 197 -0.12 8.21 30.37
C GLY A 197 0.02 9.22 31.50
N TYR A 198 -0.10 8.72 32.72
CA TYR A 198 0.09 9.46 33.95
C TYR A 198 0.93 8.65 34.93
N SER A 199 1.97 9.28 35.47
CA SER A 199 2.85 8.69 36.47
C SER A 199 2.53 9.27 37.86
N PHE A 200 2.22 8.40 38.79
CA PHE A 200 1.99 8.77 40.21
C PHE A 200 3.28 8.73 40.97
N ASP A 201 3.59 9.78 41.72
CA ASP A 201 4.73 9.81 42.62
C ASP A 201 4.45 8.98 43.86
N ASN A 202 5.46 8.21 44.22
CA ASN A 202 5.66 7.55 45.51
C ASN A 202 4.38 7.25 46.35
N VAL A 203 3.53 6.38 45.80
CA VAL A 203 2.38 5.86 46.53
C VAL A 203 2.87 4.63 47.34
N ILE A 204 2.98 4.78 48.65
CA ILE A 204 3.43 3.71 49.59
C ILE A 204 4.85 3.17 49.23
N GLY A 205 5.78 4.05 48.88
CA GLY A 205 7.15 3.67 48.52
C GLY A 205 7.35 3.11 47.14
N LYS A 206 6.33 3.16 46.28
CA LYS A 206 6.33 2.61 44.90
C LYS A 206 5.88 3.65 43.90
N TYR A 207 6.38 3.52 42.67
CA TYR A 207 5.96 4.37 41.55
C TYR A 207 4.95 3.61 40.69
N PHE A 208 3.82 4.25 40.39
CA PHE A 208 2.79 3.71 39.54
C PHE A 208 2.68 4.53 38.25
N ASN A 209 2.45 3.88 37.13
CA ASN A 209 2.03 4.55 35.93
C ASN A 209 0.81 3.86 35.29
N VAL A 210 -0.08 4.66 34.73
CA VAL A 210 -1.24 4.20 33.98
C VAL A 210 -1.17 4.84 32.60
N TYR A 211 -1.44 4.07 31.54
CA TYR A 211 -1.44 4.61 30.19
C TYR A 211 -2.52 3.97 29.32
N VAL A 212 -2.96 4.74 28.34
CA VAL A 212 -3.85 4.31 27.26
C VAL A 212 -3.10 4.49 25.95
N THR A 213 -3.14 3.47 25.11
CA THR A 213 -2.60 3.51 23.75
C THR A 213 -3.68 3.17 22.75
N VAL A 214 -3.80 3.97 21.71
CA VAL A 214 -4.63 3.67 20.54
C VAL A 214 -3.70 3.33 19.39
N GLN A 215 -3.83 2.12 18.84
CA GLN A 215 -3.06 1.66 17.68
C GLN A 215 -3.87 1.79 16.40
N ASN A 216 -3.18 2.13 15.31
CA ASN A 216 -3.77 2.35 13.98
C ASN A 216 -4.93 3.37 13.96
N PRO A 217 -4.84 4.52 14.68
CA PRO A 217 -5.97 5.44 14.78
C PRO A 217 -6.30 6.16 13.47
N LEU A 218 -5.32 6.29 12.56
CA LEU A 218 -5.48 7.08 11.35
C LEU A 218 -4.60 6.59 10.21
N VAL A 219 -5.18 6.50 9.03
CA VAL A 219 -4.50 6.39 7.74
C VAL A 219 -5.04 7.46 6.80
N ILE A 220 -4.15 8.22 6.17
CA ILE A 220 -4.47 9.22 5.15
C ILE A 220 -3.91 8.74 3.83
N THR A 221 -4.79 8.46 2.87
CA THR A 221 -4.41 7.96 1.54
C THR A 221 -5.47 8.34 0.50
N LYS A 222 -5.09 8.28 -0.78
CA LYS A 222 -6.01 8.34 -1.92
C LYS A 222 -6.24 6.97 -2.56
N TYR A 223 -5.65 5.91 -1.99
CA TYR A 223 -5.88 4.56 -2.45
C TYR A 223 -7.32 4.14 -2.11
N ASP A 224 -8.03 3.59 -3.08
CA ASP A 224 -9.44 3.20 -3.00
C ASP A 224 -9.67 1.74 -2.56
N GLY A 225 -8.59 1.04 -2.16
CA GLY A 225 -8.65 -0.29 -1.55
C GLY A 225 -8.66 -0.24 -0.01
N LEU A 226 -8.61 -1.41 0.60
CA LEU A 226 -8.76 -1.56 2.06
C LEU A 226 -7.58 -1.00 2.85
N ASP A 227 -6.34 -1.20 2.39
CA ASP A 227 -5.11 -0.70 3.02
C ASP A 227 -4.08 -0.37 1.93
N PRO A 228 -3.46 0.82 1.92
CA PRO A 228 -2.44 1.20 0.94
C PRO A 228 -1.08 0.52 1.16
N GLU A 229 -0.86 -0.08 2.33
CA GLU A 229 0.42 -0.67 2.73
C GLU A 229 0.49 -2.15 2.39
N ILE A 230 0.74 -2.45 1.12
CA ILE A 230 0.82 -3.81 0.57
C ILE A 230 2.23 -4.04 0.05
N GLY A 231 3.02 -4.85 0.78
CA GLY A 231 4.45 -5.02 0.54
C GLY A 231 4.81 -5.61 -0.83
N ASN A 232 4.00 -6.53 -1.35
CA ASN A 232 4.18 -7.10 -2.69
C ASN A 232 3.53 -6.28 -3.80
N GLY A 233 2.78 -5.22 -3.45
CA GLY A 233 2.09 -4.34 -4.38
C GLY A 233 0.82 -4.93 -5.02
N ILE A 234 0.29 -6.05 -4.52
CA ILE A 234 -0.92 -6.68 -5.07
C ILE A 234 -1.96 -6.79 -3.97
N ASP A 235 -3.09 -6.10 -4.13
CA ASP A 235 -4.21 -6.16 -3.20
C ASP A 235 -5.08 -7.39 -3.50
N ASN A 236 -4.76 -8.47 -2.78
CA ASN A 236 -5.46 -9.75 -2.85
C ASN A 236 -6.14 -10.03 -1.51
N THR A 237 -7.27 -9.46 -1.22
CA THR A 237 -8.06 -9.80 -0.02
C THR A 237 -7.19 -9.79 1.25
N ILE A 238 -6.68 -8.63 1.62
CA ILE A 238 -5.89 -8.44 2.84
C ILE A 238 -6.78 -8.38 4.07
N TYR A 239 -6.24 -8.75 5.23
CA TYR A 239 -6.90 -8.52 6.50
C TYR A 239 -6.64 -7.07 6.95
N PRO A 240 -7.68 -6.27 7.26
CA PRO A 240 -7.49 -4.88 7.67
C PRO A 240 -6.78 -4.79 9.01
N LYS A 241 -5.91 -3.78 9.15
CA LYS A 241 -5.29 -3.47 10.44
C LYS A 241 -6.36 -2.89 11.38
N PRO A 242 -6.65 -3.55 12.51
CA PRO A 242 -7.70 -3.10 13.41
C PRO A 242 -7.29 -1.84 14.18
N LEU A 243 -8.26 -1.00 14.47
CA LEU A 243 -8.15 0.00 15.51
C LEU A 243 -8.13 -0.72 16.88
N THR A 244 -7.05 -0.55 17.64
CA THR A 244 -6.88 -1.27 18.91
C THR A 244 -6.70 -0.29 20.07
N TYR A 245 -7.42 -0.52 21.15
CA TYR A 245 -7.28 0.23 22.40
C TYR A 245 -6.59 -0.65 23.44
N LEU A 246 -5.55 -0.11 24.05
CA LEU A 246 -4.77 -0.78 25.10
C LEU A 246 -4.81 0.10 26.35
N LEU A 247 -5.13 -0.51 27.48
CA LEU A 247 -4.97 0.08 28.81
C LEU A 247 -3.87 -0.70 29.53
N GLY A 248 -2.89 0.01 30.04
CA GLY A 248 -1.79 -0.60 30.76
C GLY A 248 -1.47 0.12 32.07
N PHE A 249 -0.90 -0.63 32.98
CA PHE A 249 -0.33 -0.07 34.23
C PHE A 249 1.01 -0.71 34.51
N GLY A 250 1.91 0.07 35.11
CA GLY A 250 3.22 -0.38 35.54
C GLY A 250 3.43 -0.06 37.02
N VAL A 251 4.17 -0.91 37.71
CA VAL A 251 4.56 -0.72 39.11
C VAL A 251 6.05 -0.96 39.24
N ASN A 252 6.79 0.04 39.73
CA ASN A 252 8.21 -0.09 40.05
C ASN A 252 8.36 -0.19 41.57
N PHE A 253 9.05 -1.25 42.03
CA PHE A 253 9.27 -1.58 43.45
C PHE A 253 10.58 -1.02 43.94
#